data_fa5d82821b6c9d0c1678856c03accb5c
#
_entry.id   fa5d82821b6c9d0c1678856c03accb5c
#
_cell.length_a   1.000
_cell.length_b   1.000
_cell.length_c   1.000
_cell.angle_alpha   90.00
_cell.angle_beta   90.00
_cell.angle_gamma   90.00
#
_symmetry.space_group_name_H-M   'P 1'
#
loop_
_entity.id
_entity.type
_entity.pdbx_description
1 polymer ?
#
loop_
_entity_poly.entity_id
_entity_poly.type
_entity_poly.pdbx_seq_one_letter_code
_entity_poly.pdbx_strand_id
1 'polypeptide(L)'
;MVRELSEVADAFDAATREAIAAFGRGECFVERFLESPRHIEVQVLGDGLGGIVVVGDRDCSMQRRNQKLIEEAPAPGLSSDQRTRFHDAARAICAEVQYLSLIHI
;
A
#
# COMPACT_ATOMS: atom_id res chain seq x y z
N MET A 1 15.96 -7.32 4.50
CA MET A 1 14.96 -8.42 4.68
C MET A 1 15.56 -9.47 5.59
N VAL A 2 14.80 -9.91 6.59
CA VAL A 2 15.23 -10.90 7.59
C VAL A 2 14.38 -12.16 7.39
N ARG A 3 15.01 -13.35 7.44
CA ARG A 3 14.32 -14.64 7.29
C ARG A 3 14.26 -15.43 8.58
N GLU A 4 15.22 -15.20 9.47
CA GLU A 4 15.35 -15.90 10.75
C GLU A 4 15.21 -14.91 11.92
N LEU A 5 14.53 -15.33 12.98
CA LEU A 5 14.34 -14.48 14.17
C LEU A 5 15.68 -14.05 14.81
N SER A 6 16.70 -14.88 14.73
CA SER A 6 18.04 -14.57 15.24
C SER A 6 18.71 -13.38 14.56
N GLU A 7 18.32 -13.05 13.34
CA GLU A 7 18.89 -11.95 12.55
C GLU A 7 18.20 -10.60 12.81
N VAL A 8 17.06 -10.60 13.51
CA VAL A 8 16.22 -9.40 13.66
C VAL A 8 16.95 -8.27 14.37
N ALA A 9 17.65 -8.56 15.46
CA ALA A 9 18.34 -7.55 16.25
C ALA A 9 19.41 -6.83 15.42
N ASP A 10 20.28 -7.59 14.78
CA ASP A 10 21.39 -7.05 13.97
C ASP A 10 20.88 -6.24 12.77
N ALA A 11 19.82 -6.75 12.12
CA ALA A 11 19.21 -6.07 10.98
C ALA A 11 18.50 -4.77 11.41
N PHE A 12 17.85 -4.75 12.56
CA PHE A 12 17.22 -3.56 13.13
C PHE A 12 18.25 -2.49 13.48
N ASP A 13 19.34 -2.88 14.13
CA ASP A 13 20.43 -1.98 14.48
C ASP A 13 21.12 -1.41 13.22
N ALA A 14 21.29 -2.21 12.18
CA ALA A 14 21.83 -1.76 10.92
C ALA A 14 20.89 -0.74 10.24
N ALA A 15 19.60 -1.02 10.18
CA ALA A 15 18.59 -0.11 9.62
C ALA A 15 18.51 1.21 10.40
N THR A 16 18.56 1.14 11.73
CA THR A 16 18.58 2.33 12.60
C THR A 16 19.78 3.22 12.32
N ARG A 17 20.98 2.64 12.21
CA ARG A 17 22.18 3.41 11.87
C ARG A 17 22.10 4.08 10.49
N GLU A 18 21.56 3.36 9.51
CA GLU A 18 21.36 3.87 8.15
C GLU A 18 20.33 5.02 8.15
N ALA A 19 19.23 4.86 8.86
CA ALA A 19 18.20 5.89 9.00
C ALA A 19 18.74 7.16 9.66
N ILE A 20 19.53 7.03 10.73
CA ILE A 20 20.18 8.18 11.38
C ILE A 20 21.13 8.88 10.41
N ALA A 21 21.94 8.14 9.67
CA ALA A 21 22.88 8.72 8.71
C ALA A 21 22.17 9.44 7.55
N ALA A 22 21.04 8.91 7.07
CA ALA A 22 20.32 9.46 5.92
C ALA A 22 19.33 10.58 6.30
N PHE A 23 18.66 10.46 7.46
CA PHE A 23 17.53 11.32 7.82
C PHE A 23 17.69 12.04 9.16
N GLY A 24 18.78 11.78 9.90
CA GLY A 24 19.01 12.34 11.24
C GLY A 24 18.14 11.73 12.35
N ARG A 25 17.34 10.73 12.04
CA ARG A 25 16.39 10.07 12.95
C ARG A 25 16.46 8.56 12.76
N GLY A 26 16.37 7.81 13.86
CA GLY A 26 16.57 6.35 13.87
C GLY A 26 15.30 5.54 14.08
N GLU A 27 14.11 6.15 13.96
CA GLU A 27 12.86 5.42 14.10
C GLU A 27 12.68 4.44 12.94
N CYS A 28 12.60 3.17 13.28
CA CYS A 28 12.35 2.07 12.37
C CYS A 28 11.16 1.26 12.87
N PHE A 29 10.47 0.62 11.95
CA PHE A 29 9.43 -0.35 12.27
C PHE A 29 9.67 -1.63 11.48
N VAL A 30 9.06 -2.72 11.95
CA VAL A 30 9.14 -4.02 11.32
C VAL A 30 7.77 -4.35 10.74
N GLU A 31 7.75 -4.77 9.48
CA GLU A 31 6.55 -5.22 8.82
C GLU A 31 6.75 -6.59 8.16
N ARG A 32 5.66 -7.29 7.91
CA ARG A 32 5.70 -8.57 7.24
C ARG A 32 6.14 -8.39 5.79
N PHE A 33 7.18 -9.11 5.39
CA PHE A 33 7.56 -9.23 3.99
C PHE A 33 6.68 -10.24 3.27
N LEU A 34 6.12 -9.86 2.13
CA LEU A 34 5.30 -10.73 1.29
C LEU A 34 6.14 -11.17 0.08
N GLU A 35 6.31 -12.48 -0.09
CA GLU A 35 7.01 -13.03 -1.25
C GLU A 35 6.09 -13.06 -2.46
N SER A 36 6.54 -12.50 -3.58
CA SER A 36 5.79 -12.44 -4.86
C SER A 36 4.34 -11.96 -4.71
N PRO A 37 4.09 -10.85 -4.01
CA PRO A 37 2.74 -10.37 -3.81
C PRO A 37 2.14 -9.84 -5.11
N ARG A 38 0.82 -9.88 -5.20
CA ARG A 38 0.08 -9.04 -6.15
C ARG A 38 -0.15 -7.67 -5.55
N HIS A 39 0.00 -6.65 -6.38
CA HIS A 39 -0.27 -5.27 -6.00
C HIS A 39 -1.61 -4.83 -6.60
N ILE A 40 -2.67 -4.93 -5.80
CA ILE A 40 -4.01 -4.52 -6.20
C ILE A 40 -4.32 -3.17 -5.58
N GLU A 41 -4.73 -2.23 -6.40
CA GLU A 41 -5.13 -0.88 -5.97
C GLU A 41 -6.62 -0.65 -6.21
N VAL A 42 -7.24 0.09 -5.30
CA VAL A 42 -8.62 0.56 -5.45
C VAL A 42 -8.60 2.06 -5.66
N GLN A 43 -9.14 2.50 -6.80
CA GLN A 43 -9.28 3.91 -7.12
C GLN A 43 -10.51 4.48 -6.44
N VAL A 44 -10.33 5.57 -5.72
CA VAL A 44 -11.41 6.27 -5.03
C VAL A 44 -11.43 7.76 -5.38
N LEU A 45 -12.61 8.36 -5.28
CA LEU A 45 -12.82 9.79 -5.27
C LEU A 45 -13.49 10.17 -3.96
N GLY A 46 -13.03 11.24 -3.32
CA GLY A 46 -13.57 11.73 -2.05
C GLY A 46 -13.88 13.22 -2.11
N ASP A 47 -14.92 13.64 -1.39
CA ASP A 47 -15.39 15.03 -1.32
C ASP A 47 -14.82 15.80 -0.11
N GLY A 48 -14.02 15.15 0.74
CA GLY A 48 -13.51 15.74 1.98
C GLY A 48 -14.52 15.82 3.13
N LEU A 49 -15.74 15.34 2.90
CA LEU A 49 -16.83 15.37 3.89
C LEU A 49 -17.28 13.95 4.31
N GLY A 50 -16.55 12.94 3.85
CA GLY A 50 -16.85 11.52 4.09
C GLY A 50 -17.59 10.84 2.93
N GLY A 51 -17.99 11.57 1.89
CA GLY A 51 -18.52 10.99 0.67
C GLY A 51 -17.42 10.37 -0.17
N ILE A 52 -17.47 9.04 -0.37
CA ILE A 52 -16.47 8.28 -1.11
C ILE A 52 -17.12 7.47 -2.24
N VAL A 53 -16.61 7.67 -3.45
CA VAL A 53 -16.95 6.86 -4.62
C VAL A 53 -15.79 5.96 -4.97
N VAL A 54 -16.03 4.66 -5.07
CA VAL A 54 -15.07 3.69 -5.61
C VAL A 54 -15.25 3.63 -7.12
N VAL A 55 -14.22 3.95 -7.87
CA VAL A 55 -14.23 3.96 -9.34
C VAL A 55 -13.94 2.57 -9.90
N GLY A 56 -13.05 1.82 -9.24
CA GLY A 56 -12.69 0.47 -9.65
C GLY A 56 -11.38 0.02 -9.02
N ASP A 57 -10.88 -1.10 -9.52
CA ASP A 57 -9.62 -1.69 -9.07
C ASP A 57 -8.66 -1.91 -10.23
N ARG A 58 -7.36 -1.93 -9.92
CA ARG A 58 -6.27 -2.18 -10.86
C ARG A 58 -5.29 -3.19 -10.28
N ASP A 59 -4.71 -3.99 -11.14
CA ASP A 59 -3.50 -4.77 -10.86
C ASP A 59 -2.28 -4.00 -11.34
N CYS A 60 -1.41 -3.63 -10.40
CA CYS A 60 -0.18 -2.90 -10.64
C CYS A 60 1.05 -3.75 -10.31
N SER A 61 0.93 -5.08 -10.39
CA SER A 61 2.00 -6.02 -10.00
C SER A 61 3.21 -5.97 -10.91
N MET A 62 3.04 -5.57 -12.17
CA MET A 62 4.15 -5.49 -13.11
C MET A 62 4.96 -4.22 -12.90
N GLN A 63 6.04 -4.39 -12.13
CA GLN A 63 6.90 -3.29 -11.68
C GLN A 63 8.37 -3.56 -11.99
N ARG A 64 9.14 -2.49 -12.15
CA ARG A 64 10.61 -2.52 -12.20
C ARG A 64 11.16 -1.57 -11.15
N ARG A 65 11.92 -2.08 -10.17
CA ARG A 65 12.48 -1.28 -9.07
C ARG A 65 11.42 -0.44 -8.37
N ASN A 66 10.30 -1.06 -8.03
CA ASN A 66 9.12 -0.44 -7.40
C ASN A 66 8.40 0.64 -8.24
N GLN A 67 8.70 0.73 -9.54
CA GLN A 67 7.98 1.59 -10.48
C GLN A 67 7.00 0.74 -11.29
N LYS A 68 5.74 1.15 -11.32
CA LYS A 68 4.69 0.51 -12.10
C LYS A 68 4.99 0.68 -13.59
N LEU A 69 4.99 -0.42 -14.34
CA LEU A 69 5.20 -0.43 -15.80
C LEU A 69 3.90 -0.66 -16.56
N ILE A 70 3.06 -1.56 -16.06
CA ILE A 70 1.78 -1.91 -16.65
C ILE A 70 0.75 -1.97 -15.54
N GLU A 71 -0.40 -1.39 -15.81
CA GLU A 71 -1.58 -1.45 -14.96
C GLU A 71 -2.73 -2.07 -15.75
N GLU A 72 -3.45 -2.99 -15.15
CA GLU A 72 -4.58 -3.67 -15.77
C GLU A 72 -5.85 -3.42 -14.96
N ALA A 73 -6.89 -2.89 -15.61
CA ALA A 73 -8.17 -2.61 -14.98
C ALA A 73 -9.32 -3.27 -15.78
N PRO A 74 -10.27 -3.92 -15.10
CA PRO A 74 -10.24 -4.26 -13.67
C PRO A 74 -9.18 -5.32 -13.36
N ALA A 75 -8.74 -5.40 -12.10
CA ALA A 75 -7.73 -6.37 -11.68
C ALA A 75 -8.20 -7.81 -11.99
N PRO A 76 -7.45 -8.59 -12.80
CA PRO A 76 -7.85 -9.93 -13.20
C PRO A 76 -7.78 -10.92 -12.05
N GLY A 77 -8.57 -12.01 -12.14
CA GLY A 77 -8.50 -13.14 -11.20
C GLY A 77 -8.95 -12.84 -9.77
N LEU A 78 -9.62 -11.71 -9.51
CA LEU A 78 -10.32 -11.46 -8.26
C LEU A 78 -11.71 -12.08 -8.30
N SER A 79 -12.09 -12.82 -7.26
CA SER A 79 -13.49 -13.20 -7.08
C SER A 79 -14.36 -11.98 -6.77
N SER A 80 -15.67 -12.08 -7.01
CA SER A 80 -16.60 -10.99 -6.67
C SER A 80 -16.55 -10.63 -5.18
N ASP A 81 -16.40 -11.63 -4.32
CA ASP A 81 -16.29 -11.44 -2.87
C ASP A 81 -14.99 -10.69 -2.48
N GLN A 82 -13.85 -11.08 -3.04
CA GLN A 82 -12.60 -10.38 -2.82
C GLN A 82 -12.68 -8.93 -3.28
N ARG A 83 -13.23 -8.69 -4.46
CA ARG A 83 -13.40 -7.33 -5.01
C ARG A 83 -14.27 -6.48 -4.11
N THR A 84 -15.42 -6.99 -3.67
CA THR A 84 -16.31 -6.30 -2.74
C THR A 84 -15.59 -5.93 -1.45
N ARG A 85 -14.86 -6.86 -0.85
CA ARG A 85 -14.11 -6.62 0.39
C ARG A 85 -13.05 -5.54 0.22
N PHE A 86 -12.32 -5.52 -0.90
CA PHE A 86 -11.33 -4.47 -1.18
C PHE A 86 -11.99 -3.10 -1.36
N HIS A 87 -13.09 -3.04 -2.10
CA HIS A 87 -13.83 -1.80 -2.32
C HIS A 87 -14.42 -1.25 -1.02
N ASP A 88 -14.99 -2.11 -0.19
CA ASP A 88 -15.57 -1.71 1.10
C ASP A 88 -14.48 -1.24 2.07
N ALA A 89 -13.34 -1.92 2.14
CA ALA A 89 -12.20 -1.51 2.96
C ALA A 89 -11.67 -0.13 2.51
N ALA A 90 -11.49 0.06 1.21
CA ALA A 90 -11.03 1.35 0.68
C ALA A 90 -12.01 2.48 0.99
N ARG A 91 -13.31 2.24 0.83
CA ARG A 91 -14.36 3.20 1.17
C ARG A 91 -14.34 3.56 2.65
N ALA A 92 -14.26 2.55 3.53
CA ALA A 92 -14.26 2.77 4.97
C ALA A 92 -13.03 3.58 5.43
N ILE A 93 -11.84 3.24 4.95
CA ILE A 93 -10.59 3.96 5.29
C ILE A 93 -10.68 5.41 4.81
N CYS A 94 -11.06 5.63 3.55
CA CYS A 94 -11.12 6.98 2.98
C CYS A 94 -12.21 7.85 3.63
N ALA A 95 -13.33 7.26 4.02
CA ALA A 95 -14.38 7.98 4.76
C ALA A 95 -13.90 8.41 6.15
N GLU A 96 -13.21 7.52 6.89
CA GLU A 96 -12.69 7.81 8.22
C GLU A 96 -11.72 8.98 8.25
N VAL A 97 -10.84 9.08 7.24
CA VAL A 97 -9.88 10.18 7.13
C VAL A 97 -10.43 11.40 6.38
N GLN A 98 -11.70 11.40 6.04
CA GLN A 98 -12.34 12.47 5.25
C GLN A 98 -11.54 12.79 3.98
N TYR A 99 -11.16 11.74 3.25
CA TYR A 99 -10.28 11.86 2.10
C TYR A 99 -10.83 12.85 1.06
N LEU A 100 -9.98 13.81 0.68
CA LEU A 100 -10.23 14.71 -0.44
C LEU A 100 -9.33 14.33 -1.61
N SER A 101 -9.93 14.10 -2.76
CA SER A 101 -9.18 13.75 -3.97
C SER A 101 -8.36 14.93 -4.45
N LEU A 102 -7.03 14.73 -4.62
CA LEU A 102 -6.12 15.79 -5.07
C LEU A 102 -6.27 16.16 -6.56
N ILE A 103 -7.04 15.40 -7.33
CA ILE A 103 -7.22 15.63 -8.79
C ILE A 103 -8.03 16.90 -9.08
N HIS A 104 -8.78 17.39 -8.10
CA HIS A 104 -9.71 18.52 -8.26
C HIS A 104 -9.38 19.74 -7.39
N ILE A 105 -8.16 19.79 -6.88
CA ILE A 105 -7.68 20.94 -6.11
C ILE A 105 -6.90 21.89 -7.01
#